data_6bc410b4d3d7e33751b06a2b4103a1c1
#
_entry.id   6bc410b4d3d7e33751b06a2b4103a1c1
#
_cell.length_a   1.000
_cell.length_b   1.000
_cell.length_c   1.000
_cell.angle_alpha   90.00
_cell.angle_beta   90.00
_cell.angle_gamma   90.00
#
_symmetry.space_group_name_H-M   'P 1'
#
loop_
_entity.id
_entity.type
_entity.pdbx_description
1 polymer ?
#
loop_
_entity_poly.entity_id
_entity_poly.type
_entity_poly.pdbx_seq_one_letter_code
_entity_poly.pdbx_strand_id
1 'polypeptide(L)'
;MADHTPRTAYTVESLLAVTVDVFNERGYDGTSMEDLSRAAGISKSSIYHHVRGKEELLRLAVGRALDGLFGILAEPAAVQGPAVERLEHVVRRTAEVLLTELPYVTLLLRVRGNTATEQWALERRRDFDHQVAELLRAAVADGALRADVEPRLATRLLFGMINSIVEWYRPGLKAADGVADAVVHLAFDGLRAR
;
A
#
# COMPACT_ATOMS: atom_id res chain seq x y z
N MET A 1 25.41 32.96 25.48
CA MET A 1 25.02 31.57 25.74
C MET A 1 24.25 31.11 24.51
N ALA A 2 24.86 30.30 23.66
CA ALA A 2 24.21 29.77 22.48
C ALA A 2 23.33 28.60 22.92
N ASP A 3 22.04 28.73 22.67
CA ASP A 3 21.03 27.72 22.90
C ASP A 3 21.30 26.54 21.97
N HIS A 4 21.87 25.46 22.51
CA HIS A 4 22.18 24.25 21.77
C HIS A 4 20.96 23.33 21.89
N THR A 5 19.92 23.65 21.13
CA THR A 5 18.81 22.72 20.93
C THR A 5 19.38 21.41 20.35
N PRO A 6 19.21 20.26 20.98
CA PRO A 6 19.74 19.00 20.46
C PRO A 6 19.12 18.75 19.10
N ARG A 7 19.93 18.74 18.03
CA ARG A 7 19.51 18.28 16.69
C ARG A 7 19.05 16.86 16.85
N THR A 8 17.75 16.65 16.84
CA THR A 8 17.15 15.31 16.79
C THR A 8 17.83 14.55 15.65
N ALA A 9 18.51 13.45 15.97
CA ALA A 9 19.22 12.66 14.97
C ALA A 9 18.18 12.20 13.94
N TYR A 10 18.35 12.62 12.69
CA TYR A 10 17.49 12.22 11.59
C TYR A 10 17.65 10.71 11.39
N THR A 11 16.56 9.97 11.44
CA THR A 11 16.53 8.53 11.20
C THR A 11 16.16 8.27 9.75
N VAL A 12 16.47 7.06 9.24
CA VAL A 12 16.01 6.62 7.91
C VAL A 12 14.48 6.72 7.82
N GLU A 13 13.78 6.41 8.89
CA GLU A 13 12.32 6.44 8.93
C GLU A 13 11.76 7.87 8.81
N SER A 14 12.30 8.84 9.54
CA SER A 14 11.89 10.24 9.42
C SER A 14 12.23 10.83 8.04
N LEU A 15 13.36 10.46 7.47
CA LEU A 15 13.73 10.83 6.10
C LEU A 15 12.75 10.23 5.09
N LEU A 16 12.39 8.97 5.29
CA LEU A 16 11.48 8.26 4.40
C LEU A 16 10.09 8.89 4.40
N ALA A 17 9.56 9.27 5.56
CA ALA A 17 8.26 9.94 5.67
C ALA A 17 8.23 11.24 4.86
N VAL A 18 9.24 12.12 5.04
CA VAL A 18 9.36 13.36 4.24
C VAL A 18 9.52 13.08 2.75
N THR A 19 10.31 12.05 2.41
CA THR A 19 10.55 11.66 1.00
C THR A 19 9.26 11.24 0.30
N VAL A 20 8.44 10.43 0.97
CA VAL A 20 7.16 9.95 0.42
C VAL A 20 6.21 11.10 0.13
N ASP A 21 6.13 12.08 1.01
CA ASP A 21 5.30 13.28 0.80
C ASP A 21 5.78 14.05 -0.44
N VAL A 22 7.09 14.28 -0.58
CA VAL A 22 7.65 14.98 -1.74
C VAL A 22 7.42 14.18 -3.04
N PHE A 23 7.58 12.85 -3.02
CA PHE A 23 7.32 12.02 -4.19
C PHE A 23 5.85 12.02 -4.57
N ASN A 24 4.93 12.04 -3.60
CA ASN A 24 3.49 12.13 -3.86
C ASN A 24 3.08 13.48 -4.42
N GLU A 25 3.72 14.57 -3.99
CA GLU A 25 3.42 15.94 -4.47
C GLU A 25 3.99 16.21 -5.87
N ARG A 26 5.26 15.87 -6.11
CA ARG A 26 6.02 16.29 -7.30
C ARG A 26 6.26 15.17 -8.30
N GLY A 27 5.97 13.93 -7.92
CA GLY A 27 6.38 12.73 -8.67
C GLY A 27 7.84 12.37 -8.42
N TYR A 28 8.15 11.08 -8.57
CA TYR A 28 9.50 10.56 -8.41
C TYR A 28 10.48 11.20 -9.40
N ASP A 29 10.13 11.25 -10.69
CA ASP A 29 11.02 11.78 -11.73
C ASP A 29 11.28 13.28 -11.56
N GLY A 30 10.28 14.04 -11.13
CA GLY A 30 10.37 15.48 -10.89
C GLY A 30 11.09 15.86 -9.59
N THR A 31 11.52 14.90 -8.75
CA THR A 31 12.16 15.16 -7.46
C THR A 31 13.68 14.94 -7.55
N SER A 32 14.46 15.92 -7.10
CA SER A 32 15.89 15.81 -6.97
C SER A 32 16.32 15.55 -5.51
N MET A 33 17.57 15.10 -5.30
CA MET A 33 18.16 15.00 -3.95
C MET A 33 18.26 16.36 -3.24
N GLU A 34 18.31 17.47 -3.99
CA GLU A 34 18.26 18.85 -3.46
C GLU A 34 16.89 19.14 -2.87
N ASP A 35 15.82 18.75 -3.57
CA ASP A 35 14.45 18.93 -3.09
C ASP A 35 14.22 18.15 -1.80
N LEU A 36 14.71 16.91 -1.73
CA LEU A 36 14.64 16.08 -0.52
C LEU A 36 15.44 16.67 0.63
N SER A 37 16.64 17.17 0.36
CA SER A 37 17.50 17.86 1.34
C SER A 37 16.79 19.09 1.93
N ARG A 38 16.17 19.90 1.07
CA ARG A 38 15.42 21.09 1.47
C ARG A 38 14.18 20.73 2.29
N ALA A 39 13.41 19.74 1.83
CA ALA A 39 12.19 19.29 2.51
C ALA A 39 12.49 18.68 3.89
N ALA A 40 13.58 17.90 3.99
CA ALA A 40 14.01 17.27 5.23
C ALA A 40 14.76 18.25 6.19
N GLY A 41 15.19 19.42 5.71
CA GLY A 41 15.97 20.37 6.51
C GLY A 41 17.37 19.87 6.90
N ILE A 42 17.94 18.94 6.11
CA ILE A 42 19.28 18.37 6.32
C ILE A 42 20.13 18.49 5.05
N SER A 43 21.44 18.39 5.18
CA SER A 43 22.34 18.45 4.03
C SER A 43 22.22 17.19 3.16
N LYS A 44 22.52 17.32 1.85
CA LYS A 44 22.63 16.15 0.95
C LYS A 44 23.62 15.11 1.49
N SER A 45 24.74 15.56 2.04
CA SER A 45 25.73 14.66 2.65
C SER A 45 25.11 13.85 3.78
N SER A 46 24.25 14.48 4.61
CA SER A 46 23.54 13.76 5.68
C SER A 46 22.58 12.71 5.10
N ILE A 47 21.89 12.98 3.99
CA ILE A 47 21.04 11.99 3.33
C ILE A 47 21.88 10.81 2.83
N TYR A 48 23.01 11.07 2.17
CA TYR A 48 23.89 10.04 1.64
C TYR A 48 24.58 9.18 2.72
N HIS A 49 24.58 9.59 3.99
CA HIS A 49 24.97 8.73 5.10
C HIS A 49 23.92 7.63 5.42
N HIS A 50 22.68 7.84 5.03
CA HIS A 50 21.58 6.92 5.30
C HIS A 50 21.22 6.06 4.09
N VAL A 51 21.32 6.62 2.87
CA VAL A 51 20.89 5.96 1.62
C VAL A 51 21.84 6.30 0.47
N ARG A 52 21.93 5.41 -0.50
CA ARG A 52 22.79 5.57 -1.68
C ARG A 52 22.25 6.58 -2.69
N GLY A 53 20.95 6.90 -2.63
CA GLY A 53 20.32 7.84 -3.53
C GLY A 53 18.80 7.75 -3.55
N LYS A 54 18.22 8.48 -4.49
CA LYS A 54 16.77 8.64 -4.66
C LYS A 54 16.05 7.30 -4.92
N GLU A 55 16.66 6.41 -5.68
CA GLU A 55 16.08 5.11 -6.02
C GLU A 55 15.99 4.18 -4.79
N GLU A 56 16.96 4.24 -3.90
CA GLU A 56 16.90 3.48 -2.65
C GLU A 56 15.78 3.98 -1.75
N LEU A 57 15.57 5.30 -1.68
CA LEU A 57 14.43 5.88 -0.96
C LEU A 57 13.10 5.43 -1.55
N LEU A 58 12.98 5.41 -2.89
CA LEU A 58 11.80 4.86 -3.55
C LEU A 58 11.61 3.38 -3.18
N ARG A 59 12.68 2.59 -3.23
CA ARG A 59 12.65 1.17 -2.91
C ARG A 59 12.17 0.91 -1.48
N LEU A 60 12.68 1.67 -0.51
CA LEU A 60 12.26 1.58 0.88
C LEU A 60 10.79 1.98 1.05
N ALA A 61 10.36 3.05 0.40
CA ALA A 61 9.00 3.55 0.49
C ALA A 61 7.97 2.56 -0.07
N VAL A 62 8.16 2.11 -1.32
CA VAL A 62 7.23 1.14 -1.93
C VAL A 62 7.35 -0.23 -1.27
N GLY A 63 8.55 -0.59 -0.76
CA GLY A 63 8.80 -1.80 0.00
C GLY A 63 7.93 -1.87 1.25
N ARG A 64 7.86 -0.78 2.04
CA ARG A 64 7.02 -0.69 3.24
C ARG A 64 5.54 -0.99 2.94
N ALA A 65 4.99 -0.41 1.87
CA ALA A 65 3.62 -0.70 1.46
C ALA A 65 3.43 -2.16 1.05
N LEU A 66 4.39 -2.71 0.28
CA LEU A 66 4.36 -4.12 -0.14
C LEU A 66 4.50 -5.09 1.03
N ASP A 67 5.39 -4.80 1.98
CA ASP A 67 5.57 -5.62 3.19
C ASP A 67 4.28 -5.67 4.02
N GLY A 68 3.57 -4.52 4.15
CA GLY A 68 2.25 -4.48 4.75
C GLY A 68 1.25 -5.39 4.03
N LEU A 69 1.17 -5.32 2.70
CA LEU A 69 0.26 -6.16 1.91
C LEU A 69 0.62 -7.65 1.99
N PHE A 70 1.89 -8.01 1.82
CA PHE A 70 2.31 -9.42 1.87
C PHE A 70 2.26 -9.99 3.29
N GLY A 71 2.43 -9.16 4.31
CA GLY A 71 2.23 -9.53 5.70
C GLY A 71 0.83 -10.07 5.98
N ILE A 72 -0.20 -9.51 5.34
CA ILE A 72 -1.59 -9.99 5.45
C ILE A 72 -1.73 -11.46 5.05
N LEU A 73 -1.06 -11.86 3.96
CA LEU A 73 -1.15 -13.23 3.44
C LEU A 73 -0.50 -14.29 4.36
N ALA A 74 0.33 -13.85 5.32
CA ALA A 74 0.93 -14.70 6.34
C ALA A 74 0.11 -14.74 7.65
N GLU A 75 -0.93 -13.91 7.78
CA GLU A 75 -1.78 -13.89 8.97
C GLU A 75 -2.56 -15.22 9.11
N PRO A 76 -2.76 -15.77 10.33
CA PRO A 76 -3.47 -17.03 10.52
C PRO A 76 -4.85 -17.07 9.84
N ALA A 77 -5.61 -15.97 9.91
CA ALA A 77 -6.92 -15.86 9.30
C ALA A 77 -6.89 -15.77 7.75
N ALA A 78 -5.72 -15.52 7.14
CA ALA A 78 -5.54 -15.57 5.69
C ALA A 78 -5.17 -16.98 5.18
N VAL A 79 -4.68 -17.87 6.06
CA VAL A 79 -4.20 -19.22 5.67
C VAL A 79 -5.07 -20.36 6.20
N GLN A 80 -5.90 -20.12 7.24
CA GLN A 80 -6.74 -21.15 7.87
C GLN A 80 -8.22 -20.86 7.67
N GLY A 81 -9.03 -21.93 7.55
CA GLY A 81 -10.47 -21.84 7.43
C GLY A 81 -10.98 -21.81 5.99
N PRO A 82 -12.31 -21.63 5.80
CA PRO A 82 -12.97 -21.56 4.51
C PRO A 82 -12.38 -20.49 3.59
N ALA A 83 -12.29 -20.76 2.28
CA ALA A 83 -11.69 -19.83 1.33
C ALA A 83 -12.35 -18.44 1.32
N VAL A 84 -13.68 -18.39 1.51
CA VAL A 84 -14.43 -17.11 1.56
C VAL A 84 -14.07 -16.28 2.78
N GLU A 85 -13.90 -16.89 3.96
CA GLU A 85 -13.52 -16.17 5.19
C GLU A 85 -12.08 -15.63 5.10
N ARG A 86 -11.18 -16.42 4.53
CA ARG A 86 -9.80 -16.01 4.23
C ARG A 86 -9.79 -14.82 3.27
N LEU A 87 -10.61 -14.86 2.22
CA LEU A 87 -10.73 -13.78 1.25
C LEU A 87 -11.29 -12.50 1.89
N GLU A 88 -12.35 -12.59 2.70
CA GLU A 88 -12.91 -11.46 3.43
C GLU A 88 -11.86 -10.82 4.34
N HIS A 89 -11.09 -11.65 5.06
CA HIS A 89 -10.00 -11.19 5.90
C HIS A 89 -8.96 -10.41 5.09
N VAL A 90 -8.48 -10.98 3.97
CA VAL A 90 -7.47 -10.33 3.11
C VAL A 90 -7.99 -9.02 2.54
N VAL A 91 -9.24 -8.95 2.09
CA VAL A 91 -9.87 -7.73 1.56
C VAL A 91 -9.95 -6.64 2.63
N ARG A 92 -10.43 -7.00 3.83
CA ARG A 92 -10.51 -6.09 5.00
C ARG A 92 -9.15 -5.54 5.36
N ARG A 93 -8.17 -6.42 5.57
CA ARG A 93 -6.82 -6.05 5.96
C ARG A 93 -6.12 -5.20 4.90
N THR A 94 -6.37 -5.46 3.61
CA THR A 94 -5.84 -4.64 2.51
C THR A 94 -6.36 -3.20 2.61
N ALA A 95 -7.65 -3.01 2.88
CA ALA A 95 -8.22 -1.68 3.09
C ALA A 95 -7.63 -1.00 4.34
N GLU A 96 -7.44 -1.74 5.44
CA GLU A 96 -6.83 -1.22 6.68
C GLU A 96 -5.36 -0.81 6.47
N VAL A 97 -4.56 -1.61 5.77
CA VAL A 97 -3.17 -1.27 5.40
C VAL A 97 -3.15 0.00 4.55
N LEU A 98 -4.06 0.13 3.57
CA LEU A 98 -4.16 1.34 2.77
C LEU A 98 -4.45 2.57 3.62
N LEU A 99 -5.35 2.48 4.59
CA LEU A 99 -5.72 3.59 5.47
C LEU A 99 -4.58 3.98 6.43
N THR A 100 -3.85 2.99 6.97
CA THR A 100 -2.77 3.21 7.94
C THR A 100 -1.47 3.63 7.29
N GLU A 101 -1.17 3.12 6.08
CA GLU A 101 0.04 3.40 5.31
C GLU A 101 -0.24 4.27 4.08
N LEU A 102 -1.26 5.15 4.16
CA LEU A 102 -1.81 5.89 3.03
C LEU A 102 -0.77 6.57 2.13
N PRO A 103 0.24 7.33 2.65
CA PRO A 103 1.23 7.96 1.78
C PRO A 103 2.07 6.96 0.99
N TYR A 104 2.46 5.84 1.61
CA TYR A 104 3.28 4.78 1.01
C TYR A 104 2.49 3.99 -0.03
N VAL A 105 1.23 3.65 0.27
CA VAL A 105 0.34 2.97 -0.67
C VAL A 105 0.02 3.89 -1.85
N THR A 106 -0.22 5.18 -1.61
CA THR A 106 -0.42 6.17 -2.68
C THR A 106 0.77 6.20 -3.64
N LEU A 107 1.99 6.23 -3.11
CA LEU A 107 3.20 6.18 -3.93
C LEU A 107 3.30 4.87 -4.72
N LEU A 108 3.04 3.72 -4.08
CA LEU A 108 3.02 2.40 -4.72
C LEU A 108 2.01 2.34 -5.87
N LEU A 109 0.85 2.97 -5.74
CA LEU A 109 -0.17 3.01 -6.80
C LEU A 109 0.21 3.91 -7.99
N ARG A 110 1.12 4.86 -7.78
CA ARG A 110 1.55 5.84 -8.79
C ARG A 110 2.79 5.43 -9.58
N VAL A 111 3.49 4.35 -9.23
CA VAL A 111 4.65 3.86 -9.98
C VAL A 111 4.26 3.46 -11.40
N ARG A 112 5.12 3.78 -12.37
CA ARG A 112 4.86 3.60 -13.82
C ARG A 112 5.73 2.54 -14.48
N GLY A 113 6.81 2.10 -13.83
CA GLY A 113 7.75 1.11 -14.37
C GLY A 113 8.92 1.74 -15.12
N ASN A 114 9.23 3.01 -14.88
CA ASN A 114 10.34 3.72 -15.53
C ASN A 114 11.71 3.31 -14.98
N THR A 115 11.77 2.78 -13.77
CA THR A 115 13.00 2.32 -13.10
C THR A 115 12.91 0.84 -12.73
N ALA A 116 14.06 0.22 -12.43
CA ALA A 116 14.11 -1.17 -11.96
C ALA A 116 13.29 -1.36 -10.67
N THR A 117 13.32 -0.37 -9.77
CA THR A 117 12.53 -0.38 -8.54
C THR A 117 11.03 -0.32 -8.82
N GLU A 118 10.59 0.51 -9.76
CA GLU A 118 9.17 0.58 -10.14
C GLU A 118 8.70 -0.70 -10.82
N GLN A 119 9.51 -1.29 -11.72
CA GLN A 119 9.21 -2.57 -12.37
C GLN A 119 9.04 -3.67 -11.33
N TRP A 120 9.97 -3.77 -10.38
CA TRP A 120 9.86 -4.69 -9.26
C TRP A 120 8.57 -4.47 -8.44
N ALA A 121 8.22 -3.23 -8.14
CA ALA A 121 7.01 -2.93 -7.39
C ALA A 121 5.74 -3.35 -8.15
N LEU A 122 5.69 -3.13 -9.46
CA LEU A 122 4.59 -3.58 -10.31
C LEU A 122 4.50 -5.11 -10.40
N GLU A 123 5.62 -5.82 -10.45
CA GLU A 123 5.65 -7.29 -10.40
C GLU A 123 5.09 -7.80 -9.07
N ARG A 124 5.56 -7.25 -7.95
CA ARG A 124 5.07 -7.62 -6.62
C ARG A 124 3.57 -7.36 -6.45
N ARG A 125 3.05 -6.26 -7.01
CA ARG A 125 1.59 -6.02 -7.00
C ARG A 125 0.83 -7.08 -7.78
N ARG A 126 1.33 -7.49 -8.97
CA ARG A 126 0.71 -8.57 -9.74
C ARG A 126 0.73 -9.90 -9.00
N ASP A 127 1.81 -10.20 -8.26
CA ASP A 127 1.90 -11.39 -7.42
C ASP A 127 0.83 -11.39 -6.32
N PHE A 128 0.62 -10.24 -5.68
CA PHE A 128 -0.43 -10.08 -4.68
C PHE A 128 -1.83 -10.27 -5.29
N ASP A 129 -2.12 -9.59 -6.41
CA ASP A 129 -3.38 -9.73 -7.15
C ASP A 129 -3.64 -11.18 -7.54
N HIS A 130 -2.60 -11.90 -7.95
CA HIS A 130 -2.70 -13.31 -8.32
C HIS A 130 -3.08 -14.19 -7.12
N GLN A 131 -2.46 -14.00 -5.96
CA GLN A 131 -2.78 -14.76 -4.75
C GLN A 131 -4.22 -14.51 -4.28
N VAL A 132 -4.71 -13.28 -4.38
CA VAL A 132 -6.10 -12.95 -4.06
C VAL A 132 -7.07 -13.59 -5.09
N ALA A 133 -6.71 -13.61 -6.37
CA ALA A 133 -7.50 -14.31 -7.39
C ALA A 133 -7.58 -15.83 -7.15
N GLU A 134 -6.53 -16.45 -6.61
CA GLU A 134 -6.57 -17.88 -6.23
C GLU A 134 -7.52 -18.12 -5.04
N LEU A 135 -7.53 -17.25 -4.02
CA LEU A 135 -8.50 -17.34 -2.93
C LEU A 135 -9.93 -17.19 -3.44
N LEU A 136 -10.15 -16.26 -4.36
CA LEU A 136 -11.46 -16.03 -4.98
C LEU A 136 -11.92 -17.27 -5.76
N ARG A 137 -11.01 -17.88 -6.55
CA ARG A 137 -11.28 -19.12 -7.28
C ARG A 137 -11.64 -20.27 -6.34
N ALA A 138 -10.92 -20.42 -5.23
CA ALA A 138 -11.23 -21.44 -4.23
C ALA A 138 -12.62 -21.22 -3.62
N ALA A 139 -12.97 -19.99 -3.25
CA ALA A 139 -14.29 -19.67 -2.68
C ALA A 139 -15.46 -19.90 -3.67
N VAL A 140 -15.23 -19.71 -4.98
CA VAL A 140 -16.20 -20.07 -6.04
C VAL A 140 -16.32 -21.60 -6.13
N ALA A 141 -15.19 -22.31 -6.12
CA ALA A 141 -15.19 -23.78 -6.20
C ALA A 141 -15.89 -24.44 -4.99
N ASP A 142 -15.76 -23.83 -3.80
CA ASP A 142 -16.43 -24.25 -2.57
C ASP A 142 -17.94 -23.93 -2.58
N GLY A 143 -18.45 -23.22 -3.59
CA GLY A 143 -19.85 -22.78 -3.68
C GLY A 143 -20.23 -21.64 -2.74
N ALA A 144 -19.28 -21.03 -2.05
CA ALA A 144 -19.52 -19.89 -1.15
C ALA A 144 -19.74 -18.59 -1.92
N LEU A 145 -19.16 -18.47 -3.11
CA LEU A 145 -19.36 -17.35 -4.03
C LEU A 145 -20.12 -17.83 -5.28
N ARG A 146 -20.78 -16.89 -5.96
CA ARG A 146 -21.56 -17.15 -7.18
C ARG A 146 -20.66 -17.77 -8.27
N ALA A 147 -21.18 -18.79 -8.95
CA ALA A 147 -20.44 -19.51 -9.99
C ALA A 147 -20.17 -18.68 -11.27
N ASP A 148 -20.91 -17.59 -11.48
CA ASP A 148 -20.74 -16.66 -12.62
C ASP A 148 -19.67 -15.59 -12.36
N VAL A 149 -19.02 -15.60 -11.19
CA VAL A 149 -17.93 -14.68 -10.85
C VAL A 149 -16.63 -15.11 -11.52
N GLU A 150 -16.11 -14.28 -12.42
CA GLU A 150 -14.77 -14.50 -12.99
C GLU A 150 -13.70 -13.98 -12.00
N PRO A 151 -12.82 -14.86 -11.44
CA PRO A 151 -11.95 -14.49 -10.33
C PRO A 151 -11.00 -13.33 -10.62
N ARG A 152 -10.40 -13.28 -11.81
CA ARG A 152 -9.45 -12.21 -12.16
C ARG A 152 -10.15 -10.85 -12.30
N LEU A 153 -11.35 -10.84 -12.90
CA LEU A 153 -12.14 -9.63 -13.05
C LEU A 153 -12.62 -9.12 -11.68
N ALA A 154 -13.14 -10.02 -10.85
CA ALA A 154 -13.58 -9.68 -9.50
C ALA A 154 -12.42 -9.12 -8.65
N THR A 155 -11.23 -9.72 -8.71
CA THR A 155 -10.03 -9.20 -8.04
C THR A 155 -9.71 -7.77 -8.50
N ARG A 156 -9.76 -7.49 -9.79
CA ARG A 156 -9.53 -6.13 -10.33
C ARG A 156 -10.56 -5.13 -9.83
N LEU A 157 -11.83 -5.53 -9.77
CA LEU A 157 -12.91 -4.66 -9.27
C LEU A 157 -12.78 -4.41 -7.78
N LEU A 158 -12.45 -5.42 -6.98
CA LEU A 158 -12.17 -5.29 -5.55
C LEU A 158 -11.02 -4.31 -5.29
N PHE A 159 -9.88 -4.49 -5.97
CA PHE A 159 -8.77 -3.57 -5.81
C PHE A 159 -9.03 -2.20 -6.44
N GLY A 160 -9.82 -2.11 -7.51
CA GLY A 160 -10.28 -0.83 -8.04
C GLY A 160 -11.06 -0.03 -6.97
N MET A 161 -11.97 -0.69 -6.26
CA MET A 161 -12.74 -0.09 -5.17
C MET A 161 -11.82 0.31 -4.00
N ILE A 162 -10.94 -0.59 -3.52
CA ILE A 162 -10.01 -0.30 -2.43
C ILE A 162 -9.06 0.83 -2.82
N ASN A 163 -8.43 0.75 -3.99
CA ASN A 163 -7.43 1.72 -4.43
C ASN A 163 -8.02 3.11 -4.64
N SER A 164 -9.33 3.21 -4.98
CA SER A 164 -10.00 4.52 -5.11
C SER A 164 -10.02 5.32 -3.80
N ILE A 165 -9.84 4.66 -2.65
CA ILE A 165 -9.81 5.31 -1.33
C ILE A 165 -8.72 6.38 -1.25
N VAL A 166 -7.55 6.19 -1.91
CA VAL A 166 -6.46 7.19 -1.91
C VAL A 166 -6.87 8.54 -2.49
N GLU A 167 -7.89 8.58 -3.34
CA GLU A 167 -8.32 9.81 -4.01
C GLU A 167 -9.20 10.71 -3.11
N TRP A 168 -10.01 10.11 -2.26
CA TRP A 168 -11.00 10.84 -1.47
C TRP A 168 -10.77 10.79 0.05
N TYR A 169 -10.09 9.77 0.56
CA TYR A 169 -9.86 9.63 1.99
C TYR A 169 -8.86 10.68 2.50
N ARG A 170 -9.16 11.25 3.65
CA ARG A 170 -8.26 12.17 4.36
C ARG A 170 -8.24 11.76 5.84
N PRO A 171 -7.05 11.58 6.45
CA PRO A 171 -6.93 11.29 7.87
C PRO A 171 -7.68 12.31 8.72
N GLY A 172 -8.41 11.84 9.74
CA GLY A 172 -9.20 12.71 10.64
C GLY A 172 -10.64 13.00 10.20
N LEU A 173 -11.08 12.53 9.04
CA LEU A 173 -12.51 12.53 8.71
C LEU A 173 -13.23 11.49 9.54
N LYS A 174 -14.37 11.89 10.19
CA LYS A 174 -15.22 10.99 10.99
C LYS A 174 -15.76 9.78 10.21
N ALA A 175 -15.76 9.84 8.89
CA ALA A 175 -16.15 8.73 8.01
C ALA A 175 -15.07 7.65 7.85
N ALA A 176 -13.90 7.79 8.51
CA ALA A 176 -12.81 6.81 8.45
C ALA A 176 -13.14 5.51 9.20
N ASP A 177 -13.94 5.63 10.29
CA ASP A 177 -14.36 4.47 11.07
C ASP A 177 -15.33 3.65 10.23
N GLY A 178 -14.94 2.41 9.88
CA GLY A 178 -15.77 1.49 9.12
C GLY A 178 -15.55 1.44 7.60
N VAL A 179 -14.58 2.18 7.03
CA VAL A 179 -14.29 2.09 5.58
C VAL A 179 -13.94 0.66 5.16
N ALA A 180 -13.09 -0.03 5.92
CA ALA A 180 -12.73 -1.42 5.63
C ALA A 180 -13.94 -2.35 5.71
N ASP A 181 -14.81 -2.17 6.72
CA ASP A 181 -16.06 -2.91 6.85
C ASP A 181 -17.02 -2.63 5.69
N ALA A 182 -17.16 -1.37 5.29
CA ALA A 182 -18.00 -0.98 4.16
C ALA A 182 -17.52 -1.63 2.86
N VAL A 183 -16.20 -1.68 2.63
CA VAL A 183 -15.61 -2.38 1.47
C VAL A 183 -16.00 -3.85 1.47
N VAL A 184 -15.87 -4.55 2.60
CA VAL A 184 -16.25 -5.96 2.74
C VAL A 184 -17.75 -6.16 2.48
N HIS A 185 -18.61 -5.40 3.15
CA HIS A 185 -20.06 -5.52 2.97
C HIS A 185 -20.48 -5.29 1.52
N LEU A 186 -20.05 -4.19 0.90
CA LEU A 186 -20.39 -3.89 -0.49
C LEU A 186 -19.90 -4.96 -1.47
N ALA A 187 -18.68 -5.49 -1.25
CA ALA A 187 -18.13 -6.51 -2.12
C ALA A 187 -18.84 -7.85 -1.94
N PHE A 188 -18.96 -8.33 -0.70
CA PHE A 188 -19.40 -9.71 -0.45
C PHE A 188 -20.91 -9.88 -0.51
N ASP A 189 -21.72 -8.86 -0.23
CA ASP A 189 -23.17 -8.90 -0.46
C ASP A 189 -23.52 -9.09 -1.96
N GLY A 190 -22.64 -8.60 -2.85
CA GLY A 190 -22.76 -8.83 -4.29
C GLY A 190 -22.16 -10.14 -4.80
N LEU A 191 -21.21 -10.73 -4.09
CA LEU A 191 -20.42 -11.89 -4.53
C LEU A 191 -20.93 -13.22 -3.97
N ARG A 192 -21.58 -13.23 -2.79
CA ARG A 192 -22.05 -14.46 -2.13
C ARG A 192 -23.10 -15.17 -2.96
N ALA A 193 -23.07 -16.51 -2.97
CA ALA A 193 -24.14 -17.35 -3.50
C ALA A 193 -25.43 -17.11 -2.69
N ARG A 194 -26.56 -17.07 -3.37
CA ARG A 194 -27.90 -16.95 -2.76
C ARG A 194 -28.49 -18.32 -2.50
#